data_0aa5016053921eeffb9addf130ebcb90
#
_entry.id   0aa5016053921eeffb9addf130ebcb90
#
_cell.length_a   1.000
_cell.length_b   1.000
_cell.length_c   1.000
_cell.angle_alpha   90.00
_cell.angle_beta   90.00
_cell.angle_gamma   90.00
#
_symmetry.space_group_name_H-M   'P 1'
#
loop_
_entity.id
_entity.type
_entity.pdbx_description
1 polymer ?
#
loop_
_entity_poly.entity_id
_entity_poly.type
_entity_poly.pdbx_seq_one_letter_code
_entity_poly.pdbx_strand_id
1 'polypeptide(L)'
;NTPGIVSRNNSTLNNKTDYAGMRAYYALLSQQEGADSLSQFNHPGNTFGTFGDFAFWDPVIDSRMYMVEAGNGEGQIGAGGYYPSYEYYTMALDKGWHLAPTNNQDNHKGRWGNANDARDVILTDDFSEEGIYDALRAMRMYATEDKNLEIGYTVNGMLLGSSLTEVPEKLN
;
A
#
# COMPACT_ATOMS: atom_id res chain seq x y z
N ASN A 1 -0.81 -18.43 -7.81
CA ASN A 1 -0.08 -19.16 -6.74
C ASN A 1 1.38 -19.31 -7.17
N THR A 2 2.26 -18.56 -6.57
CA THR A 2 3.71 -18.76 -6.75
C THR A 2 4.11 -20.07 -6.09
N PRO A 3 4.86 -20.95 -6.76
CA PRO A 3 5.31 -22.20 -6.16
C PRO A 3 6.08 -21.97 -4.86
N GLY A 4 5.76 -22.73 -3.82
CA GLY A 4 6.42 -22.65 -2.51
C GLY A 4 5.88 -21.57 -1.56
N ILE A 5 4.97 -20.71 -1.97
CA ILE A 5 4.34 -19.74 -1.08
C ILE A 5 3.30 -20.46 -0.20
N VAL A 6 3.36 -20.18 1.10
CA VAL A 6 2.40 -20.68 2.07
C VAL A 6 1.02 -20.08 1.79
N SER A 7 0.00 -20.93 1.77
CA SER A 7 -1.37 -20.48 1.58
C SER A 7 -1.78 -19.46 2.65
N ARG A 8 -2.49 -18.43 2.25
CA ARG A 8 -3.12 -17.48 3.17
C ARG A 8 -4.08 -18.13 4.18
N ASN A 9 -4.47 -19.37 3.96
CA ASN A 9 -5.32 -20.15 4.87
C ASN A 9 -4.53 -20.76 6.04
N ASN A 10 -3.21 -20.62 6.06
CA ASN A 10 -2.42 -20.98 7.23
C ASN A 10 -2.67 -19.94 8.33
N SER A 11 -3.42 -20.32 9.35
CA SER A 11 -3.84 -19.42 10.42
C SER A 11 -2.65 -18.79 11.19
N THR A 12 -1.54 -19.48 11.27
CA THR A 12 -0.34 -18.99 11.95
C THR A 12 0.32 -17.83 11.21
N LEU A 13 0.32 -17.89 9.88
CA LEU A 13 0.98 -16.89 9.03
C LEU A 13 0.03 -15.81 8.51
N ASN A 14 -1.28 -16.00 8.69
CA ASN A 14 -2.30 -15.13 8.11
C ASN A 14 -3.06 -14.32 9.16
N ASN A 15 -2.66 -14.36 10.41
CA ASN A 15 -3.30 -13.59 11.46
C ASN A 15 -2.78 -12.15 11.43
N LYS A 16 -3.62 -11.21 11.02
CA LYS A 16 -3.28 -9.78 10.94
C LYS A 16 -2.90 -9.13 12.29
N THR A 17 -3.21 -9.79 13.39
CA THR A 17 -2.85 -9.35 14.75
C THR A 17 -1.63 -10.08 15.31
N ASP A 18 -1.18 -11.13 14.62
CA ASP A 18 0.02 -11.87 14.98
C ASP A 18 1.20 -11.40 14.15
N TYR A 19 1.88 -10.38 14.64
CA TYR A 19 3.00 -9.82 13.93
C TYR A 19 4.20 -10.80 13.83
N ALA A 20 4.34 -11.74 14.75
CA ALA A 20 5.37 -12.78 14.66
C ALA A 20 5.10 -13.69 13.45
N GLY A 21 3.84 -14.04 13.21
CA GLY A 21 3.42 -14.77 12.02
C GLY A 21 3.62 -13.98 10.73
N MET A 22 3.31 -12.69 10.73
CA MET A 22 3.58 -11.80 9.60
C MET A 22 5.09 -11.74 9.29
N ARG A 23 5.91 -11.53 10.31
CA ARG A 23 7.37 -11.49 10.15
C ARG A 23 7.91 -12.80 9.58
N ALA A 24 7.46 -13.96 10.06
CA ALA A 24 7.86 -15.27 9.54
C ALA A 24 7.43 -15.46 8.08
N TYR A 25 6.22 -15.02 7.73
CA TYR A 25 5.73 -15.08 6.35
C TYR A 25 6.57 -14.23 5.39
N TYR A 26 6.86 -12.99 5.72
CA TYR A 26 7.65 -12.11 4.86
C TYR A 26 9.14 -12.50 4.81
N ALA A 27 9.69 -13.06 5.90
CA ALA A 27 11.01 -13.66 5.87
C ALA A 27 11.08 -14.85 4.93
N LEU A 28 10.03 -15.69 4.90
CA LEU A 28 9.91 -16.80 3.97
C LEU A 28 9.80 -16.33 2.51
N LEU A 29 8.93 -15.35 2.23
CA LEU A 29 8.80 -14.77 0.90
C LEU A 29 10.12 -14.20 0.38
N SER A 30 10.90 -13.55 1.24
CA SER A 30 12.19 -12.97 0.87
C SER A 30 13.24 -13.99 0.45
N GLN A 31 13.04 -15.26 0.77
CA GLN A 31 13.93 -16.38 0.44
C GLN A 31 13.48 -17.22 -0.76
N GLN A 32 12.35 -16.90 -1.37
CA GLN A 32 11.73 -17.66 -2.44
C GLN A 32 11.57 -16.85 -3.73
N GLU A 33 11.02 -17.47 -4.77
CA GLU A 33 10.69 -16.81 -6.05
C GLU A 33 9.74 -15.61 -5.90
N GLY A 34 9.04 -15.49 -4.78
CA GLY A 34 8.21 -14.33 -4.42
C GLY A 34 8.99 -13.17 -3.80
N ALA A 35 10.32 -13.14 -3.89
CA ALA A 35 11.15 -12.11 -3.30
C ALA A 35 10.82 -10.68 -3.77
N ASP A 36 10.31 -10.54 -5.00
CA ASP A 36 9.91 -9.27 -5.59
C ASP A 36 8.41 -8.94 -5.41
N SER A 37 7.69 -9.77 -4.63
CA SER A 37 6.26 -9.57 -4.38
C SER A 37 5.98 -8.25 -3.66
N LEU A 38 4.84 -7.65 -4.01
CA LEU A 38 4.31 -6.45 -3.36
C LEU A 38 3.23 -6.83 -2.35
N SER A 39 3.18 -6.12 -1.26
CA SER A 39 2.16 -6.29 -0.24
C SER A 39 1.54 -4.97 0.16
N GLN A 40 0.30 -5.03 0.68
CA GLN A 40 -0.48 -3.89 1.06
C GLN A 40 -1.21 -4.15 2.38
N PHE A 41 -1.29 -3.13 3.23
CA PHE A 41 -2.25 -3.09 4.34
C PHE A 41 -3.62 -2.68 3.82
N ASN A 42 -4.59 -3.59 3.85
CA ASN A 42 -5.92 -3.33 3.33
C ASN A 42 -6.83 -2.71 4.40
N HIS A 43 -7.62 -1.71 3.99
CA HIS A 43 -8.73 -1.11 4.74
C HIS A 43 -8.48 -0.93 6.25
N PRO A 44 -7.36 -0.30 6.69
CA PRO A 44 -7.18 -0.02 8.10
C PRO A 44 -8.29 0.88 8.61
N GLY A 45 -8.82 0.56 9.79
CA GLY A 45 -9.91 1.36 10.37
C GLY A 45 -10.69 0.62 11.44
N ASN A 46 -11.59 1.33 12.09
CA ASN A 46 -12.41 0.78 13.18
C ASN A 46 -13.29 -0.38 12.73
N THR A 47 -13.71 -0.40 11.47
CA THR A 47 -14.55 -1.45 10.91
C THR A 47 -13.80 -2.78 10.71
N PHE A 48 -12.55 -2.71 10.21
CA PHE A 48 -11.80 -3.89 9.78
C PHE A 48 -10.57 -4.18 10.64
N GLY A 49 -10.21 -3.26 11.55
CA GLY A 49 -9.04 -3.32 12.41
C GLY A 49 -7.90 -2.43 11.93
N THR A 50 -7.00 -2.12 12.84
CA THR A 50 -5.97 -1.08 12.69
C THR A 50 -4.56 -1.65 12.59
N PHE A 51 -4.41 -2.97 12.42
CA PHE A 51 -3.11 -3.64 12.44
C PHE A 51 -2.30 -3.32 13.72
N GLY A 52 -2.99 -3.25 14.89
CA GLY A 52 -2.34 -2.86 16.15
C GLY A 52 -1.75 -1.44 16.11
N ASP A 53 -2.44 -0.55 15.42
CA ASP A 53 -2.01 0.85 15.19
C ASP A 53 -0.61 0.94 14.58
N PHE A 54 -0.27 -0.04 13.73
CA PHE A 54 1.01 -0.16 13.01
C PHE A 54 2.25 -0.19 13.94
N ALA A 55 2.08 -0.49 15.22
CA ALA A 55 3.15 -0.42 16.23
C ALA A 55 4.21 -1.54 16.10
N PHE A 56 4.00 -2.52 15.25
CA PHE A 56 4.88 -3.67 15.04
C PHE A 56 5.86 -3.47 13.88
N TRP A 57 6.32 -2.28 13.61
CA TRP A 57 7.30 -2.05 12.55
C TRP A 57 8.51 -3.00 12.68
N ASP A 58 8.88 -3.62 11.58
CA ASP A 58 9.97 -4.57 11.49
C ASP A 58 10.60 -4.46 10.09
N PRO A 59 11.93 -4.38 9.96
CA PRO A 59 12.57 -4.17 8.66
C PRO A 59 12.34 -5.30 7.65
N VAL A 60 12.05 -6.53 8.10
CA VAL A 60 11.73 -7.65 7.21
C VAL A 60 10.33 -7.46 6.63
N ILE A 61 9.37 -7.04 7.44
CA ILE A 61 8.01 -6.77 6.98
C ILE A 61 7.99 -5.52 6.10
N ASP A 62 8.62 -4.44 6.54
CA ASP A 62 8.70 -3.15 5.83
C ASP A 62 9.30 -3.31 4.43
N SER A 63 10.33 -4.15 4.27
CA SER A 63 10.95 -4.42 2.97
C SER A 63 10.03 -5.09 1.94
N ARG A 64 8.83 -5.52 2.34
CA ARG A 64 7.82 -6.19 1.50
C ARG A 64 6.46 -5.51 1.52
N MET A 65 6.27 -4.57 2.41
CA MET A 65 5.04 -3.82 2.55
C MET A 65 5.22 -2.46 1.87
N TYR A 66 4.61 -2.27 0.72
CA TYR A 66 4.79 -1.09 -0.12
C TYR A 66 3.62 -0.12 -0.07
N MET A 67 2.45 -0.60 0.33
CA MET A 67 1.22 0.16 0.18
C MET A 67 0.31 0.03 1.40
N VAL A 68 -0.54 1.03 1.58
CA VAL A 68 -1.64 1.03 2.54
C VAL A 68 -2.87 1.70 1.93
N GLU A 69 -4.03 1.12 2.11
CA GLU A 69 -5.27 1.74 1.68
C GLU A 69 -5.58 2.98 2.51
N ALA A 70 -5.50 4.16 1.87
CA ALA A 70 -5.98 5.43 2.41
C ALA A 70 -7.49 5.63 2.16
N GLY A 71 -8.09 4.80 1.33
CA GLY A 71 -9.51 4.70 1.10
C GLY A 71 -9.87 3.32 0.54
N ASN A 72 -11.04 2.81 0.90
CA ASN A 72 -11.52 1.50 0.47
C ASN A 72 -13.03 1.51 0.29
N GLY A 73 -13.51 0.71 -0.65
CA GLY A 73 -14.92 0.42 -0.83
C GLY A 73 -15.53 0.88 -2.15
N GLU A 74 -16.61 0.19 -2.57
CA GLU A 74 -17.29 0.43 -3.85
C GLU A 74 -18.45 1.42 -3.76
N GLY A 75 -18.71 1.98 -2.57
CA GLY A 75 -19.71 3.01 -2.36
C GLY A 75 -19.32 4.36 -2.94
N GLN A 76 -20.29 5.26 -3.03
CA GLN A 76 -20.04 6.62 -3.44
C GLN A 76 -19.11 7.31 -2.42
N ILE A 77 -18.10 8.03 -2.91
CA ILE A 77 -17.17 8.80 -2.08
C ILE A 77 -17.95 9.82 -1.24
N GLY A 78 -17.65 9.83 0.05
CA GLY A 78 -18.38 10.66 1.03
C GLY A 78 -19.71 10.07 1.52
N ALA A 79 -20.06 8.85 1.11
CA ALA A 79 -21.28 8.16 1.50
C ALA A 79 -21.03 6.74 2.01
N GLY A 80 -22.08 6.04 2.40
CA GLY A 80 -21.97 4.66 2.92
C GLY A 80 -21.39 3.68 1.90
N GLY A 81 -20.54 2.77 2.39
CA GLY A 81 -19.85 1.78 1.57
C GLY A 81 -18.51 2.27 0.97
N TYR A 82 -18.10 3.48 1.31
CA TYR A 82 -16.76 3.99 1.12
C TYR A 82 -16.18 4.36 2.50
N TYR A 83 -14.94 3.96 2.75
CA TYR A 83 -14.26 4.05 4.05
C TYR A 83 -12.91 4.76 3.87
N PRO A 84 -12.84 6.09 4.09
CA PRO A 84 -11.58 6.81 4.12
C PRO A 84 -10.75 6.37 5.34
N SER A 85 -9.43 6.30 5.15
CA SER A 85 -8.46 5.81 6.14
C SER A 85 -7.21 6.71 6.21
N TYR A 86 -7.35 8.00 5.93
CA TYR A 86 -6.22 8.94 5.83
C TYR A 86 -5.41 9.03 7.12
N GLU A 87 -6.09 9.03 8.28
CA GLU A 87 -5.44 9.05 9.59
C GLU A 87 -4.59 7.81 9.84
N TYR A 88 -4.99 6.66 9.32
CA TYR A 88 -4.23 5.41 9.45
C TYR A 88 -3.02 5.38 8.53
N TYR A 89 -3.11 5.98 7.34
CA TYR A 89 -1.95 6.20 6.48
C TYR A 89 -0.91 7.06 7.18
N THR A 90 -1.32 8.22 7.70
CA THR A 90 -0.42 9.11 8.45
C THR A 90 0.17 8.41 9.68
N MET A 91 -0.65 7.66 10.42
CA MET A 91 -0.20 6.89 11.58
C MET A 91 0.87 5.86 11.21
N ALA A 92 0.70 5.16 10.09
CA ALA A 92 1.69 4.18 9.62
C ALA A 92 3.04 4.86 9.30
N LEU A 93 3.02 5.99 8.60
CA LEU A 93 4.24 6.77 8.32
C LEU A 93 4.93 7.24 9.61
N ASP A 94 4.16 7.72 10.59
CA ASP A 94 4.68 8.15 11.90
C ASP A 94 5.31 7.00 12.71
N LYS A 95 4.93 5.75 12.40
CA LYS A 95 5.54 4.54 12.99
C LYS A 95 6.78 4.06 12.25
N GLY A 96 7.19 4.74 11.19
CA GLY A 96 8.40 4.46 10.43
C GLY A 96 8.21 3.54 9.23
N TRP A 97 6.96 3.20 8.86
CA TRP A 97 6.69 2.43 7.65
C TRP A 97 6.95 3.26 6.39
N HIS A 98 7.48 2.60 5.36
CA HIS A 98 7.68 3.18 4.03
C HIS A 98 6.55 2.70 3.12
N LEU A 99 5.51 3.50 2.96
CA LEU A 99 4.28 3.11 2.28
C LEU A 99 3.79 4.19 1.31
N ALA A 100 3.29 3.75 0.16
CA ALA A 100 2.48 4.58 -0.72
C ALA A 100 0.98 4.42 -0.41
N PRO A 101 0.16 5.46 -0.58
CA PRO A 101 -1.28 5.36 -0.39
C PRO A 101 -1.94 4.70 -1.60
N THR A 102 -2.97 3.89 -1.34
CA THR A 102 -3.90 3.40 -2.36
C THR A 102 -5.33 3.76 -2.04
N ASN A 103 -6.20 3.77 -3.05
CA ASN A 103 -7.62 4.00 -2.90
C ASN A 103 -8.39 2.99 -3.73
N ASN A 104 -8.66 1.83 -3.14
CA ASN A 104 -9.20 0.68 -3.83
C ASN A 104 -10.72 0.58 -3.68
N GLN A 105 -11.39 0.17 -4.75
CA GLN A 105 -12.85 0.03 -4.75
C GLN A 105 -13.33 -1.23 -4.02
N ASP A 106 -12.45 -2.19 -3.73
CA ASP A 106 -12.78 -3.48 -3.10
C ASP A 106 -14.04 -4.13 -3.74
N ASN A 107 -14.07 -4.14 -5.06
CA ASN A 107 -15.26 -4.42 -5.83
C ASN A 107 -15.59 -5.91 -5.84
N HIS A 108 -16.79 -6.28 -5.38
CA HIS A 108 -17.29 -7.65 -5.32
C HIS A 108 -18.42 -7.92 -6.34
N LYS A 109 -18.74 -6.96 -7.21
CA LYS A 109 -19.92 -7.00 -8.10
C LYS A 109 -19.60 -6.83 -9.59
N GLY A 110 -18.35 -6.99 -9.98
CA GLY A 110 -17.93 -6.91 -11.39
C GLY A 110 -17.93 -5.50 -11.98
N ARG A 111 -17.86 -4.45 -11.16
CA ARG A 111 -17.78 -3.04 -11.59
C ARG A 111 -16.36 -2.49 -11.47
N TRP A 112 -15.37 -3.25 -11.90
CA TRP A 112 -13.96 -2.89 -11.77
C TRP A 112 -13.63 -1.58 -12.49
N GLY A 113 -13.08 -0.63 -11.74
CA GLY A 113 -12.70 0.69 -12.23
C GLY A 113 -13.85 1.68 -12.41
N ASN A 114 -15.12 1.29 -12.20
CA ASN A 114 -16.27 2.17 -12.41
C ASN A 114 -17.30 2.17 -11.26
N ALA A 115 -16.96 1.59 -10.12
CA ALA A 115 -17.86 1.61 -8.96
C ALA A 115 -17.97 3.03 -8.35
N ASN A 116 -16.87 3.76 -8.30
CA ASN A 116 -16.78 5.17 -7.91
C ASN A 116 -15.59 5.85 -8.59
N ASP A 117 -15.26 7.06 -8.17
CA ASP A 117 -14.17 7.85 -8.77
C ASP A 117 -12.80 7.67 -8.09
N ALA A 118 -12.69 6.76 -7.11
CA ALA A 118 -11.41 6.40 -6.48
C ALA A 118 -10.45 5.77 -7.49
N ARG A 119 -9.19 6.20 -7.46
CA ARG A 119 -8.13 5.70 -8.34
C ARG A 119 -6.80 5.66 -7.62
N ASP A 120 -5.98 4.69 -8.05
CA ASP A 120 -4.54 4.71 -7.87
C ASP A 120 -3.90 5.21 -9.16
N VAL A 121 -3.05 6.22 -9.04
CA VAL A 121 -2.32 6.77 -10.17
C VAL A 121 -0.86 6.40 -10.05
N ILE A 122 -0.34 5.70 -11.04
CA ILE A 122 1.03 5.20 -11.09
C ILE A 122 1.81 6.08 -12.07
N LEU A 123 2.97 6.58 -11.63
CA LEU A 123 3.86 7.40 -12.43
C LEU A 123 4.97 6.52 -13.02
N THR A 124 4.88 6.27 -14.30
CA THR A 124 5.86 5.49 -15.07
C THR A 124 5.96 6.01 -16.49
N ASP A 125 7.13 5.92 -17.08
CA ASP A 125 7.40 6.15 -18.50
C ASP A 125 7.44 4.83 -19.31
N ASP A 126 7.35 3.69 -18.61
CA ASP A 126 7.25 2.36 -19.19
C ASP A 126 5.90 1.72 -18.86
N PHE A 127 4.98 1.73 -19.84
CA PHE A 127 3.65 1.13 -19.69
C PHE A 127 3.67 -0.38 -20.01
N SER A 128 4.66 -1.08 -19.46
CA SER A 128 4.74 -2.54 -19.42
C SER A 128 4.35 -3.07 -18.03
N GLU A 129 4.16 -4.38 -17.91
CA GLU A 129 3.96 -5.04 -16.61
C GLU A 129 5.14 -4.76 -15.68
N GLU A 130 6.37 -4.88 -16.18
CA GLU A 130 7.60 -4.64 -15.41
C GLU A 130 7.70 -3.19 -14.96
N GLY A 131 7.47 -2.22 -15.86
CA GLY A 131 7.51 -0.79 -15.54
C GLY A 131 6.47 -0.37 -14.51
N ILE A 132 5.27 -0.99 -14.53
CA ILE A 132 4.24 -0.77 -13.50
C ILE A 132 4.71 -1.31 -12.15
N TYR A 133 5.23 -2.54 -12.09
CA TYR A 133 5.73 -3.11 -10.84
C TYR A 133 6.94 -2.35 -10.28
N ASP A 134 7.82 -1.85 -11.14
CA ASP A 134 8.95 -1.04 -10.71
C ASP A 134 8.51 0.32 -10.14
N ALA A 135 7.52 0.95 -10.74
CA ALA A 135 6.93 2.17 -10.20
C ALA A 135 6.27 1.93 -8.83
N LEU A 136 5.54 0.80 -8.67
CA LEU A 136 4.95 0.41 -7.39
C LEU A 136 6.02 0.16 -6.31
N ARG A 137 7.11 -0.56 -6.63
CA ARG A 137 8.23 -0.78 -5.71
C ARG A 137 8.93 0.52 -5.33
N ALA A 138 9.01 1.45 -6.26
CA ALA A 138 9.56 2.78 -6.03
C ALA A 138 8.57 3.74 -5.37
N MET A 139 7.35 3.28 -5.05
CA MET A 139 6.26 4.09 -4.48
C MET A 139 5.92 5.34 -5.30
N ARG A 140 6.16 5.31 -6.60
CA ARG A 140 5.85 6.39 -7.55
C ARG A 140 4.36 6.37 -7.90
N MET A 141 3.56 6.65 -6.90
CA MET A 141 2.12 6.63 -7.03
C MET A 141 1.44 7.55 -6.02
N TYR A 142 0.20 7.91 -6.32
CA TYR A 142 -0.68 8.58 -5.37
C TYR A 142 -2.10 8.03 -5.47
N ALA A 143 -2.85 8.17 -4.40
CA ALA A 143 -4.27 7.85 -4.32
C ALA A 143 -5.12 9.10 -4.52
N THR A 144 -6.27 8.97 -5.16
CA THR A 144 -7.20 10.08 -5.36
C THR A 144 -8.65 9.63 -5.27
N GLU A 145 -9.53 10.55 -4.87
CA GLU A 145 -10.99 10.41 -4.93
C GLU A 145 -11.59 11.06 -6.20
N ASP A 146 -10.76 11.63 -7.04
CA ASP A 146 -11.17 12.23 -8.33
C ASP A 146 -10.41 11.55 -9.46
N LYS A 147 -11.14 10.86 -10.33
CA LYS A 147 -10.59 10.12 -11.47
C LYS A 147 -9.88 10.97 -12.52
N ASN A 148 -10.03 12.29 -12.45
CA ASN A 148 -9.41 13.23 -13.40
C ASN A 148 -8.24 14.02 -12.78
N LEU A 149 -7.93 13.78 -11.50
CA LEU A 149 -6.85 14.49 -10.82
C LEU A 149 -5.49 14.02 -11.33
N GLU A 150 -4.68 14.94 -11.80
CA GLU A 150 -3.28 14.72 -12.17
C GLU A 150 -2.37 15.58 -11.28
N ILE A 151 -1.42 14.94 -10.58
CA ILE A 151 -0.47 15.61 -9.69
C ILE A 151 0.95 15.23 -10.09
N GLY A 152 1.80 16.24 -10.32
CA GLY A 152 3.25 16.12 -10.39
C GLY A 152 3.88 16.82 -9.17
N TYR A 153 4.75 16.10 -8.47
CA TYR A 153 5.34 16.61 -7.23
C TYR A 153 6.78 16.14 -7.09
N THR A 154 7.67 17.08 -6.78
CA THR A 154 9.08 16.81 -6.48
C THR A 154 9.53 17.57 -5.25
N VAL A 155 10.47 17.00 -4.51
CA VAL A 155 11.18 17.67 -3.40
C VAL A 155 12.66 17.61 -3.69
N ASN A 156 13.34 18.76 -3.73
CA ASN A 156 14.77 18.86 -4.08
C ASN A 156 15.13 18.14 -5.39
N GLY A 157 14.21 18.16 -6.37
CA GLY A 157 14.35 17.46 -7.63
C GLY A 157 14.10 15.95 -7.60
N MET A 158 13.79 15.38 -6.45
CA MET A 158 13.40 13.97 -6.31
C MET A 158 11.90 13.82 -6.46
N LEU A 159 11.50 12.86 -7.28
CA LEU A 159 10.09 12.56 -7.55
C LEU A 159 9.40 12.01 -6.28
N LEU A 160 8.09 12.20 -6.19
CA LEU A 160 7.25 11.61 -5.12
C LEU A 160 7.53 10.10 -5.00
N GLY A 161 7.41 9.56 -3.78
CA GLY A 161 7.78 8.17 -3.45
C GLY A 161 9.26 7.98 -3.12
N SER A 162 10.12 8.94 -3.43
CA SER A 162 11.55 8.85 -3.10
C SER A 162 11.81 9.02 -1.61
N SER A 163 12.73 8.24 -1.07
CA SER A 163 13.26 8.42 0.29
C SER A 163 14.47 9.35 0.26
N LEU A 164 14.45 10.40 1.08
CA LEU A 164 15.61 11.27 1.26
C LEU A 164 16.59 10.57 2.20
N THR A 165 17.83 10.36 1.77
CA THR A 165 18.89 9.72 2.55
C THR A 165 19.49 10.64 3.58
N GLU A 166 19.33 11.95 3.42
CA GLU A 166 19.79 13.00 4.33
C GLU A 166 18.66 13.99 4.55
N VAL A 167 18.56 14.51 5.78
CA VAL A 167 17.61 15.58 6.07
C VAL A 167 18.17 16.89 5.51
N PRO A 168 17.58 17.46 4.45
CA PRO A 168 18.07 18.69 3.88
C PRO A 168 17.81 19.87 4.81
N GLU A 169 18.72 20.86 4.83
CA GLU A 169 18.51 22.11 5.57
C GLU A 169 17.27 22.88 5.09
N LYS A 170 16.89 22.67 3.84
CA LYS A 170 15.75 23.32 3.21
C LYS A 170 15.07 22.39 2.18
N LEU A 171 13.76 22.35 2.23
CA LEU A 171 12.95 21.69 1.20
C LEU A 171 12.56 22.72 0.11
N ASN A 172 12.74 22.33 -1.17
CA ASN A 172 12.40 23.13 -2.34
C ASN A 172 11.45 22.37 -3.26
#